data_fa0e6118a1c1d7f245d4a5882eddf8ab
#
_entry.id   fa0e6118a1c1d7f245d4a5882eddf8ab
#
_cell.length_a   1.000
_cell.length_b   1.000
_cell.length_c   1.000
_cell.angle_alpha   90.00
_cell.angle_beta   90.00
_cell.angle_gamma   90.00
#
_symmetry.space_group_name_H-M   'P 1'
#
loop_
_entity.id
_entity.type
_entity.pdbx_description
1 polymer ?
#
loop_
_entity_poly.entity_id
_entity_poly.type
_entity_poly.pdbx_seq_one_letter_code
_entity_poly.pdbx_strand_id
1 'polypeptide(L)'
;MKTLITILAMLPALVTFGSNEGVSDKTTENKTKIMELTKDEFIKRVYNYEANPNEWIFEGDKPSVVDFHATWCAPCKMLAPSLEELNQEYNGQINIYKVDVDKSPELAAIFGVRSVPTLLWIPMKGKPSITQGALPKSQLESIIKNTLLKND
;
A
#
# COMPACT_ATOMS: atom_id res chain seq x y z
N MET A 1 55.92 -52.91 23.49
CA MET A 1 56.79 -53.06 22.29
C MET A 1 56.37 -51.98 21.30
N LYS A 2 57.40 -51.17 21.02
CA LYS A 2 57.74 -50.52 19.74
C LYS A 2 56.66 -49.54 19.18
N THR A 3 56.87 -48.25 19.41
CA THR A 3 57.70 -47.29 18.62
C THR A 3 57.18 -47.10 17.20
N LEU A 4 56.84 -45.87 16.83
CA LEU A 4 57.60 -44.89 16.04
C LEU A 4 56.58 -43.80 15.58
N ILE A 5 56.69 -42.56 16.00
CA ILE A 5 57.46 -41.44 15.45
C ILE A 5 57.39 -41.35 13.94
N THR A 6 56.82 -40.27 13.47
CA THR A 6 57.31 -39.39 12.40
C THR A 6 56.41 -38.22 12.17
N ILE A 7 56.79 -37.01 12.57
CA ILE A 7 57.35 -35.89 11.82
C ILE A 7 56.25 -35.19 10.94
N LEU A 8 55.83 -34.07 11.38
CA LEU A 8 56.22 -32.70 11.06
C LEU A 8 56.17 -32.33 9.56
N ALA A 9 55.19 -31.61 9.18
CA ALA A 9 55.32 -30.64 8.08
C ALA A 9 54.51 -29.40 8.39
N MET A 10 55.20 -28.40 8.87
CA MET A 10 54.74 -26.99 8.89
C MET A 10 54.66 -26.50 7.46
N LEU A 11 53.50 -25.94 7.09
CA LEU A 11 53.38 -25.04 5.95
C LEU A 11 52.64 -23.78 6.43
N PRO A 12 53.23 -22.61 6.22
CA PRO A 12 52.53 -21.35 6.57
C PRO A 12 51.47 -21.07 5.53
N ALA A 13 50.22 -21.00 6.00
CA ALA A 13 49.15 -20.50 5.19
C ALA A 13 49.32 -18.97 4.98
N LEU A 14 49.53 -18.59 3.74
CA LEU A 14 49.45 -17.21 3.31
C LEU A 14 48.04 -16.69 3.62
N VAL A 15 47.94 -15.76 4.54
CA VAL A 15 46.75 -14.95 4.74
C VAL A 15 46.73 -13.93 3.61
N THR A 16 45.99 -14.20 2.58
CA THR A 16 45.60 -13.18 1.62
C THR A 16 44.55 -12.32 2.25
N PHE A 17 44.90 -11.09 2.60
CA PHE A 17 43.99 -10.01 2.92
C PHE A 17 43.18 -9.72 1.66
N GLY A 18 42.02 -10.36 1.51
CA GLY A 18 41.01 -10.00 0.54
C GLY A 18 40.36 -8.73 1.00
N SER A 19 40.54 -7.66 0.22
CA SER A 19 39.88 -6.36 0.38
C SER A 19 38.40 -6.56 0.53
N ASN A 20 37.88 -6.12 1.66
CA ASN A 20 36.43 -6.02 1.91
C ASN A 20 35.90 -4.85 1.09
N GLU A 21 35.54 -5.13 -0.16
CA GLU A 21 34.74 -4.21 -0.93
C GLU A 21 33.37 -4.12 -0.26
N GLY A 22 33.06 -2.91 0.21
CA GLY A 22 31.83 -2.58 0.87
C GLY A 22 30.63 -3.03 0.05
N VAL A 23 29.93 -4.04 0.55
CA VAL A 23 28.55 -4.29 0.19
C VAL A 23 27.78 -3.08 0.70
N SER A 24 27.58 -2.11 -0.18
CA SER A 24 26.57 -1.10 -0.01
C SER A 24 25.25 -1.85 0.07
N ASP A 25 24.79 -2.06 1.30
CA ASP A 25 23.41 -2.43 1.58
C ASP A 25 22.52 -1.30 1.05
N LYS A 26 22.20 -1.40 -0.23
CA LYS A 26 21.03 -0.74 -0.76
C LYS A 26 19.84 -1.44 -0.12
N THR A 27 19.50 -1.02 1.08
CA THR A 27 18.13 -1.11 1.58
C THR A 27 17.28 -0.43 0.52
N THR A 28 16.85 -1.21 -0.46
CA THR A 28 15.79 -0.80 -1.38
C THR A 28 14.58 -0.66 -0.46
N GLU A 29 14.34 0.56 -0.01
CA GLU A 29 13.05 0.95 0.56
C GLU A 29 12.02 0.45 -0.46
N ASN A 30 11.39 -0.66 -0.12
CA ASN A 30 10.30 -1.21 -0.91
C ASN A 30 9.11 -0.28 -0.68
N LYS A 31 9.20 0.89 -1.33
CA LYS A 31 8.16 1.90 -1.33
C LYS A 31 6.92 1.24 -1.92
N THR A 32 6.05 0.78 -1.04
CA THR A 32 4.83 0.09 -1.42
C THR A 32 3.98 1.07 -2.22
N LYS A 33 4.07 0.98 -3.54
CA LYS A 33 3.33 1.85 -4.45
C LYS A 33 1.83 1.59 -4.28
N ILE A 34 1.05 2.65 -4.19
CA ILE A 34 -0.41 2.56 -4.18
C ILE A 34 -0.89 1.85 -5.45
N MET A 35 -1.67 0.79 -5.28
CA MET A 35 -2.20 0.00 -6.38
C MET A 35 -3.36 0.74 -7.07
N GLU A 36 -3.30 0.85 -8.39
CA GLU A 36 -4.43 1.29 -9.20
C GLU A 36 -5.31 0.08 -9.51
N LEU A 37 -6.58 0.13 -9.15
CA LEU A 37 -7.53 -0.95 -9.32
C LEU A 37 -8.26 -0.82 -10.67
N THR A 38 -8.28 -1.91 -11.41
CA THR A 38 -9.24 -2.16 -12.47
C THR A 38 -10.61 -2.50 -11.88
N LYS A 39 -11.67 -2.54 -12.72
CA LYS A 39 -12.99 -3.02 -12.30
C LYS A 39 -12.93 -4.39 -11.62
N ASP A 40 -12.24 -5.34 -12.24
CA ASP A 40 -12.16 -6.73 -11.73
C ASP A 40 -11.42 -6.82 -10.40
N GLU A 41 -10.37 -6.00 -10.22
CA GLU A 41 -9.64 -5.93 -8.94
C GLU A 41 -10.47 -5.25 -7.86
N PHE A 42 -11.26 -4.23 -8.21
CA PHE A 42 -12.18 -3.58 -7.29
C PHE A 42 -13.24 -4.55 -6.79
N ILE A 43 -13.85 -5.32 -7.68
CA ILE A 43 -14.84 -6.36 -7.34
C ILE A 43 -14.25 -7.38 -6.37
N LYS A 44 -13.00 -7.78 -6.54
CA LYS A 44 -12.34 -8.81 -5.72
C LYS A 44 -11.84 -8.28 -4.38
N ARG A 45 -11.49 -6.99 -4.28
CA ARG A 45 -10.77 -6.43 -3.13
C ARG A 45 -11.56 -5.45 -2.30
N VAL A 46 -12.63 -4.89 -2.87
CA VAL A 46 -13.37 -3.81 -2.24
C VAL A 46 -14.85 -4.16 -2.13
N TYR A 47 -15.54 -4.30 -3.24
CA TYR A 47 -16.98 -4.52 -3.23
C TYR A 47 -17.46 -5.20 -4.52
N ASN A 48 -18.05 -6.37 -4.37
CA ASN A 48 -18.68 -7.08 -5.48
C ASN A 48 -20.13 -6.62 -5.64
N TYR A 49 -20.32 -5.49 -6.28
CA TYR A 49 -21.65 -4.91 -6.55
C TYR A 49 -22.48 -5.69 -7.57
N GLU A 50 -21.85 -6.56 -8.36
CA GLU A 50 -22.55 -7.43 -9.31
C GLU A 50 -23.24 -8.58 -8.58
N ALA A 51 -22.60 -9.14 -7.57
CA ALA A 51 -23.17 -10.20 -6.73
C ALA A 51 -24.08 -9.64 -5.63
N ASN A 52 -23.81 -8.44 -5.13
CA ASN A 52 -24.49 -7.83 -3.98
C ASN A 52 -25.03 -6.42 -4.29
N PRO A 53 -25.94 -6.28 -5.27
CA PRO A 53 -26.35 -4.93 -5.75
C PRO A 53 -27.11 -4.11 -4.70
N ASN A 54 -27.68 -4.74 -3.69
CA ASN A 54 -28.54 -4.10 -2.68
C ASN A 54 -27.91 -4.06 -1.28
N GLU A 55 -26.75 -4.67 -1.09
CA GLU A 55 -26.09 -4.78 0.20
C GLU A 55 -24.61 -4.49 0.08
N TRP A 56 -24.10 -3.62 0.96
CA TRP A 56 -22.68 -3.37 1.05
C TRP A 56 -21.99 -4.54 1.78
N ILE A 57 -21.17 -5.29 1.07
CA ILE A 57 -20.31 -6.34 1.62
C ILE A 57 -18.87 -6.00 1.24
N PHE A 58 -18.06 -5.68 2.24
CA PHE A 58 -16.66 -5.38 2.03
C PHE A 58 -15.84 -6.66 1.85
N GLU A 59 -15.11 -6.76 0.74
CA GLU A 59 -14.32 -7.95 0.36
C GLU A 59 -12.87 -7.91 0.88
N GLY A 60 -12.45 -6.80 1.48
CA GLY A 60 -11.07 -6.62 1.94
C GLY A 60 -10.81 -7.20 3.33
N ASP A 61 -9.53 -7.42 3.62
CA ASP A 61 -9.01 -7.94 4.90
C ASP A 61 -8.61 -6.84 5.89
N LYS A 62 -8.55 -5.60 5.44
CA LYS A 62 -8.16 -4.41 6.24
C LYS A 62 -8.99 -3.20 5.84
N PRO A 63 -9.18 -2.23 6.75
CA PRO A 63 -9.81 -0.97 6.39
C PRO A 63 -9.11 -0.36 5.18
N SER A 64 -9.85 0.26 4.30
CA SER A 64 -9.29 0.70 3.03
C SER A 64 -9.70 2.12 2.67
N VAL A 65 -8.85 2.78 1.87
CA VAL A 65 -9.14 4.05 1.20
C VAL A 65 -9.07 3.83 -0.29
N VAL A 66 -10.04 4.34 -1.04
CA VAL A 66 -10.00 4.36 -2.51
C VAL A 66 -10.02 5.79 -2.99
N ASP A 67 -8.96 6.21 -3.68
CA ASP A 67 -8.83 7.52 -4.33
C ASP A 67 -9.35 7.46 -5.76
N PHE A 68 -10.51 8.03 -5.99
CA PHE A 68 -11.03 8.27 -7.33
C PHE A 68 -10.36 9.50 -7.92
N HIS A 69 -9.54 9.31 -8.93
CA HIS A 69 -8.71 10.33 -9.55
C HIS A 69 -8.80 10.32 -11.08
N ALA A 70 -8.19 11.32 -11.71
CA ALA A 70 -7.94 11.37 -13.15
C ALA A 70 -6.55 11.92 -13.44
N THR A 71 -5.98 11.56 -14.58
CA THR A 71 -4.62 11.97 -14.97
C THR A 71 -4.48 13.47 -15.23
N TRP A 72 -5.55 14.13 -15.65
CA TRP A 72 -5.63 15.57 -15.93
C TRP A 72 -5.96 16.43 -14.69
N CYS A 73 -6.27 15.80 -13.56
CA CYS A 73 -6.73 16.46 -12.35
C CYS A 73 -5.55 17.04 -11.54
N ALA A 74 -5.39 18.36 -11.51
CA ALA A 74 -4.35 19.03 -10.74
C ALA A 74 -4.47 18.83 -9.22
N PRO A 75 -5.66 18.95 -8.58
CA PRO A 75 -5.82 18.67 -7.16
C PRO A 75 -5.48 17.21 -6.79
N CYS A 76 -5.75 16.25 -7.68
CA CYS A 76 -5.36 14.85 -7.45
C CYS A 76 -3.84 14.68 -7.39
N LYS A 77 -3.12 15.40 -8.26
CA LYS A 77 -1.64 15.40 -8.25
C LYS A 77 -1.07 16.02 -6.97
N MET A 78 -1.76 17.01 -6.40
CA MET A 78 -1.36 17.61 -5.12
C MET A 78 -1.63 16.67 -3.94
N LEU A 79 -2.69 15.87 -4.00
CA LEU A 79 -3.07 14.91 -2.97
C LEU A 79 -2.15 13.67 -2.96
N ALA A 80 -1.68 13.25 -4.12
CA ALA A 80 -0.95 12.00 -4.31
C ALA A 80 0.27 11.81 -3.38
N PRO A 81 1.15 12.81 -3.14
CA PRO A 81 2.26 12.65 -2.21
C PRO A 81 1.81 12.33 -0.78
N SER A 82 0.76 13.00 -0.30
CA SER A 82 0.21 12.73 1.04
C SER A 82 -0.35 11.31 1.16
N LEU A 83 -1.02 10.81 0.13
CA LEU A 83 -1.51 9.42 0.12
C LEU A 83 -0.36 8.41 0.09
N GLU A 84 0.71 8.68 -0.67
CA GLU A 84 1.91 7.82 -0.69
C GLU A 84 2.61 7.78 0.68
N GLU A 85 2.73 8.92 1.37
CA GLU A 85 3.27 8.98 2.73
C GLU A 85 2.40 8.18 3.70
N LEU A 86 1.07 8.38 3.67
CA LEU A 86 0.13 7.66 4.52
C LEU A 86 0.13 6.16 4.24
N ASN A 87 0.29 5.76 2.98
CA ASN A 87 0.42 4.36 2.61
C ASN A 87 1.66 3.69 3.23
N GLN A 88 2.73 4.44 3.42
CA GLN A 88 3.94 3.96 4.12
C GLN A 88 3.74 3.98 5.64
N GLU A 89 3.22 5.07 6.19
CA GLU A 89 3.03 5.23 7.65
C GLU A 89 2.05 4.20 8.23
N TYR A 90 0.99 3.88 7.49
CA TYR A 90 -0.04 2.92 7.90
C TYR A 90 0.11 1.55 7.23
N ASN A 91 1.29 1.25 6.70
CA ASN A 91 1.56 -0.04 6.05
C ASN A 91 1.19 -1.22 6.95
N GLY A 92 0.40 -2.14 6.41
CA GLY A 92 -0.10 -3.31 7.15
C GLY A 92 -1.32 -3.05 8.03
N GLN A 93 -1.70 -1.80 8.29
CA GLN A 93 -2.90 -1.44 9.06
C GLN A 93 -4.11 -1.13 8.18
N ILE A 94 -3.89 -0.44 7.06
CA ILE A 94 -4.90 -0.12 6.07
C ILE A 94 -4.37 -0.43 4.66
N ASN A 95 -5.27 -0.48 3.69
CA ASN A 95 -4.93 -0.49 2.28
C ASN A 95 -5.31 0.85 1.66
N ILE A 96 -4.46 1.41 0.79
CA ILE A 96 -4.78 2.56 -0.03
C ILE A 96 -4.73 2.14 -1.50
N TYR A 97 -5.80 2.43 -2.22
CA TYR A 97 -5.98 2.12 -3.63
C TYR A 97 -6.28 3.38 -4.43
N LYS A 98 -6.11 3.31 -5.75
CA LYS A 98 -6.52 4.34 -6.71
C LYS A 98 -7.46 3.75 -7.75
N VAL A 99 -8.38 4.55 -8.22
CA VAL A 99 -9.26 4.25 -9.36
C VAL A 99 -9.24 5.44 -10.31
N ASP A 100 -8.81 5.20 -11.54
CA ASP A 100 -8.90 6.20 -12.61
C ASP A 100 -10.33 6.22 -13.16
N VAL A 101 -11.02 7.36 -12.99
CA VAL A 101 -12.43 7.49 -13.38
C VAL A 101 -12.63 7.48 -14.90
N ASP A 102 -11.59 7.79 -15.67
CA ASP A 102 -11.65 7.73 -17.13
C ASP A 102 -11.51 6.30 -17.65
N LYS A 103 -10.79 5.44 -16.90
CA LYS A 103 -10.64 4.02 -17.22
C LYS A 103 -11.78 3.14 -16.67
N SER A 104 -12.36 3.56 -15.54
CA SER A 104 -13.42 2.83 -14.84
C SER A 104 -14.60 3.75 -14.49
N PRO A 105 -15.28 4.34 -15.49
CA PRO A 105 -16.39 5.28 -15.27
C PRO A 105 -17.58 4.64 -14.56
N GLU A 106 -17.77 3.34 -14.70
CA GLU A 106 -18.81 2.58 -13.99
C GLU A 106 -18.60 2.58 -12.47
N LEU A 107 -17.36 2.50 -11.98
CA LEU A 107 -17.05 2.57 -10.56
C LEU A 107 -17.39 3.96 -10.01
N ALA A 108 -17.03 5.00 -10.75
CA ALA A 108 -17.39 6.38 -10.38
C ALA A 108 -18.92 6.56 -10.28
N ALA A 109 -19.66 5.97 -11.22
CA ALA A 109 -21.13 6.03 -11.23
C ALA A 109 -21.76 5.31 -10.04
N ILE A 110 -21.28 4.10 -9.68
CA ILE A 110 -21.78 3.31 -8.54
C ILE A 110 -21.66 4.09 -7.21
N PHE A 111 -20.55 4.79 -7.01
CA PHE A 111 -20.32 5.59 -5.80
C PHE A 111 -20.77 7.04 -5.91
N GLY A 112 -21.43 7.44 -7.00
CA GLY A 112 -21.91 8.80 -7.21
C GLY A 112 -20.79 9.84 -7.26
N VAL A 113 -19.58 9.45 -7.72
CA VAL A 113 -18.43 10.34 -7.87
C VAL A 113 -18.69 11.33 -9.00
N ARG A 114 -18.84 12.61 -8.67
CA ARG A 114 -19.13 13.70 -9.62
C ARG A 114 -17.95 14.65 -9.83
N SER A 115 -16.94 14.53 -9.01
CA SER A 115 -15.72 15.34 -9.05
C SER A 115 -14.54 14.56 -8.54
N VAL A 116 -13.34 14.94 -8.95
CA VAL A 116 -12.08 14.34 -8.52
C VAL A 116 -11.17 15.38 -7.88
N PRO A 117 -10.37 15.02 -6.84
CA PRO A 117 -10.36 13.73 -6.18
C PRO A 117 -11.58 13.48 -5.30
N THR A 118 -12.01 12.25 -5.19
CA THR A 118 -13.00 11.79 -4.22
C THR A 118 -12.44 10.58 -3.51
N LEU A 119 -12.43 10.62 -2.17
CA LEU A 119 -11.91 9.54 -1.34
C LEU A 119 -13.06 8.75 -0.72
N LEU A 120 -13.05 7.44 -0.94
CA LEU A 120 -13.96 6.48 -0.32
C LEU A 120 -13.24 5.85 0.88
N TRP A 121 -13.80 6.01 2.08
CA TRP A 121 -13.30 5.52 3.34
C TRP A 121 -14.07 4.28 3.78
N ILE A 122 -13.40 3.16 3.88
CA ILE A 122 -14.02 1.86 4.08
C ILE A 122 -13.54 1.25 5.39
N PRO A 123 -14.34 1.34 6.47
CA PRO A 123 -14.05 0.66 7.72
C PRO A 123 -14.30 -0.85 7.58
N MET A 124 -13.75 -1.65 8.50
CA MET A 124 -14.01 -3.09 8.55
C MET A 124 -15.47 -3.43 8.86
N LYS A 125 -16.16 -2.53 9.56
CA LYS A 125 -17.57 -2.68 9.93
C LYS A 125 -18.35 -1.43 9.53
N GLY A 126 -19.56 -1.65 9.03
CA GLY A 126 -20.46 -0.56 8.63
C GLY A 126 -20.31 -0.17 7.17
N LYS A 127 -20.91 0.97 6.84
CA LYS A 127 -20.93 1.47 5.46
C LYS A 127 -19.75 2.41 5.20
N PRO A 128 -19.27 2.48 3.95
CA PRO A 128 -18.24 3.44 3.58
C PRO A 128 -18.76 4.87 3.65
N SER A 129 -17.85 5.81 3.84
CA SER A 129 -18.10 7.24 3.76
C SER A 129 -17.27 7.88 2.65
N ILE A 130 -17.66 9.08 2.23
CA ILE A 130 -17.02 9.78 1.11
C ILE A 130 -16.60 11.19 1.54
N THR A 131 -15.41 11.61 1.09
CA THR A 131 -14.98 13.00 1.11
C THR A 131 -14.58 13.46 -0.28
N GLN A 132 -14.86 14.71 -0.62
CA GLN A 132 -14.53 15.28 -1.93
C GLN A 132 -13.46 16.36 -1.79
N GLY A 133 -12.60 16.46 -2.81
CA GLY A 133 -11.52 17.44 -2.88
C GLY A 133 -10.22 16.97 -2.20
N ALA A 134 -9.15 17.71 -2.49
CA ALA A 134 -7.84 17.46 -1.90
C ALA A 134 -7.81 17.96 -0.45
N LEU A 135 -7.78 17.05 0.50
CA LEU A 135 -7.67 17.33 1.93
C LEU A 135 -6.19 17.44 2.36
N PRO A 136 -5.87 18.31 3.33
CA PRO A 136 -4.56 18.31 3.96
C PRO A 136 -4.25 16.98 4.64
N LYS A 137 -2.98 16.57 4.68
CA LYS A 137 -2.53 15.31 5.28
C LYS A 137 -3.04 15.12 6.70
N SER A 138 -3.03 16.16 7.53
CA SER A 138 -3.54 16.10 8.91
C SER A 138 -5.03 15.72 9.01
N GLN A 139 -5.85 16.14 8.05
CA GLN A 139 -7.24 15.75 7.99
C GLN A 139 -7.41 14.30 7.53
N LEU A 140 -6.61 13.87 6.55
CA LEU A 140 -6.58 12.47 6.11
C LEU A 140 -6.21 11.53 7.27
N GLU A 141 -5.17 11.87 8.03
CA GLU A 141 -4.77 11.13 9.23
C GLU A 141 -5.89 11.07 10.28
N SER A 142 -6.56 12.19 10.52
CA SER A 142 -7.68 12.25 11.46
C SER A 142 -8.80 11.30 11.04
N ILE A 143 -9.13 11.24 9.75
CA ILE A 143 -10.16 10.33 9.25
C ILE A 143 -9.70 8.88 9.37
N ILE A 144 -8.45 8.57 9.02
CA ILE A 144 -7.89 7.23 9.20
C ILE A 144 -8.04 6.76 10.65
N LYS A 145 -7.60 7.58 11.60
CA LYS A 145 -7.64 7.23 13.03
C LYS A 145 -9.07 7.09 13.57
N ASN A 146 -9.96 8.01 13.19
CA ASN A 146 -11.29 8.11 13.78
C ASN A 146 -12.35 7.27 13.04
N THR A 147 -12.11 6.90 11.79
CA THR A 147 -13.09 6.17 10.96
C THR A 147 -12.62 4.76 10.63
N LEU A 148 -11.34 4.60 10.29
CA LEU A 148 -10.82 3.32 9.81
C LEU A 148 -10.22 2.47 10.92
N LEU A 149 -9.47 3.09 11.83
CA LEU A 149 -8.71 2.39 12.89
C LEU A 149 -9.35 2.52 14.28
N LYS A 150 -10.53 3.13 14.37
CA LYS A 150 -11.25 3.18 15.64
C LYS A 150 -11.64 1.77 16.04
N ASN A 151 -11.00 1.26 17.11
CA ASN A 151 -11.41 0.01 17.75
C ASN A 151 -12.70 0.29 18.53
N ASP A 152 -13.80 -0.32 18.10
CA ASP A 152 -15.03 -0.42 18.87
C ASP A 152 -14.93 -1.54 19.90
#